data_69b5cf8e3afa8156d23c6baaaf18bd01
#
_entry.id   69b5cf8e3afa8156d23c6baaaf18bd01
#
_cell.length_a   1.000
_cell.length_b   1.000
_cell.length_c   1.000
_cell.angle_alpha   90.00
_cell.angle_beta   90.00
_cell.angle_gamma   90.00
#
_symmetry.space_group_name_H-M   'P 1'
#
loop_
_entity.id
_entity.type
_entity.pdbx_description
1 polymer ?
#
loop_
_entity_poly.entity_id
_entity_poly.type
_entity_poly.pdbx_seq_one_letter_code
_entity_poly.pdbx_strand_id
1 'polypeptide(L)'
;MYFAGIVRAQNPIPNPGFESWTLGNPDNWATDNVPSVYTPITQSNTSHSGSYAVKGEVVSYAQVPIAPTLWGQNGDIPISENYTRLTGYYQMTNKGQDALLVTVYLYDAQNGPVAVGINELGPTSDGYKMFTVDLQYIYGNDQPASSAYLLFVIGLDSSATNEEVTVGSSFLLDDLAFDMASSIDNSKPDHQPQIFALAQNFPNPFNPTTNISFSIPVAGNTSLTVYNSLGQLVKTLVDEDLSAGLHQVTFDATGFPSGIYFYRLEAGTKSSVKRMSLIK
;
A
#
# COMPACT_ATOMS: atom_id res chain seq x y z
N MET A 1 -45.24 7.03 11.39
CA MET A 1 -43.91 6.72 11.93
C MET A 1 -43.01 6.38 10.74
N TYR A 2 -42.26 7.36 10.23
CA TYR A 2 -41.36 7.13 9.11
C TYR A 2 -40.08 6.54 9.67
N PHE A 3 -39.75 5.31 9.30
CA PHE A 3 -38.42 4.76 9.48
C PHE A 3 -37.54 5.45 8.45
N ALA A 4 -36.70 6.39 8.86
CA ALA A 4 -35.58 6.86 8.10
C ALA A 4 -34.63 5.66 7.97
N GLY A 5 -34.64 5.01 6.82
CA GLY A 5 -33.64 4.01 6.49
C GLY A 5 -32.27 4.68 6.51
N ILE A 6 -31.35 4.15 7.31
CA ILE A 6 -29.94 4.52 7.25
C ILE A 6 -29.47 4.16 5.84
N VAL A 7 -29.35 5.17 4.99
CA VAL A 7 -28.66 5.01 3.70
C VAL A 7 -27.19 4.76 4.05
N ARG A 8 -26.75 3.51 4.06
CA ARG A 8 -25.33 3.22 4.09
C ARG A 8 -24.70 3.90 2.87
N ALA A 9 -23.69 4.73 3.08
CA ALA A 9 -22.90 5.26 1.99
C ALA A 9 -22.47 4.08 1.09
N GLN A 10 -22.65 4.24 -0.22
CA GLN A 10 -22.24 3.23 -1.18
C GLN A 10 -20.72 3.08 -1.09
N ASN A 11 -20.21 1.84 -1.11
CA ASN A 11 -18.77 1.57 -1.15
C ASN A 11 -18.15 2.31 -2.35
N PRO A 12 -17.22 3.27 -2.16
CA PRO A 12 -16.66 4.05 -3.26
C PRO A 12 -15.66 3.29 -4.10
N ILE A 13 -15.16 2.14 -3.62
CA ILE A 13 -14.17 1.33 -4.33
C ILE A 13 -14.82 0.77 -5.59
N PRO A 14 -14.29 1.07 -6.78
CA PRO A 14 -14.82 0.52 -8.01
C PRO A 14 -14.45 -0.96 -8.16
N ASN A 15 -15.38 -1.79 -8.68
CA ASN A 15 -15.19 -3.21 -8.88
C ASN A 15 -14.55 -3.91 -7.64
N PRO A 16 -15.15 -3.75 -6.44
CA PRO A 16 -14.49 -4.12 -5.18
C PRO A 16 -14.37 -5.64 -4.97
N GLY A 17 -15.20 -6.43 -5.65
CA GLY A 17 -15.17 -7.91 -5.68
C GLY A 17 -14.54 -8.44 -6.97
N PHE A 18 -13.89 -7.62 -7.77
CA PHE A 18 -13.17 -8.00 -9.00
C PHE A 18 -13.99 -8.84 -10.00
N GLU A 19 -15.30 -8.60 -10.08
CA GLU A 19 -16.21 -9.34 -10.96
C GLU A 19 -16.10 -8.91 -12.44
N SER A 20 -15.61 -7.72 -12.74
CA SER A 20 -15.50 -7.13 -14.08
C SER A 20 -14.05 -7.11 -14.56
N TRP A 21 -13.81 -7.65 -15.77
CA TRP A 21 -12.47 -7.78 -16.35
C TRP A 21 -12.47 -7.41 -17.84
N THR A 22 -11.48 -6.63 -18.25
CA THR A 22 -11.27 -6.26 -19.66
C THR A 22 -9.81 -6.50 -20.06
N LEU A 23 -9.60 -7.20 -21.17
CA LEU A 23 -8.27 -7.49 -21.72
C LEU A 23 -7.28 -8.10 -20.70
N GLY A 24 -7.78 -8.93 -19.78
CA GLY A 24 -6.97 -9.63 -18.78
C GLY A 24 -6.59 -8.79 -17.55
N ASN A 25 -7.16 -7.59 -17.40
CA ASN A 25 -7.00 -6.76 -16.21
C ASN A 25 -8.35 -6.54 -15.52
N PRO A 26 -8.40 -6.40 -14.19
CA PRO A 26 -9.64 -6.07 -13.50
C PRO A 26 -10.03 -4.62 -13.80
N ASP A 27 -11.30 -4.40 -14.15
CA ASP A 27 -11.81 -3.09 -14.52
C ASP A 27 -11.64 -2.07 -13.38
N ASN A 28 -11.17 -0.87 -13.71
CA ASN A 28 -10.85 0.23 -12.79
C ASN A 28 -9.64 0.01 -11.88
N TRP A 29 -8.87 -1.04 -12.13
CA TRP A 29 -7.61 -1.30 -11.46
C TRP A 29 -6.46 -1.30 -12.47
N ALA A 30 -5.31 -0.82 -12.05
CA ALA A 30 -4.08 -0.89 -12.80
C ALA A 30 -3.19 -2.00 -12.27
N THR A 31 -2.39 -2.58 -13.15
CA THR A 31 -1.51 -3.70 -12.86
C THR A 31 -0.16 -3.48 -13.53
N ASP A 32 0.85 -4.19 -13.10
CA ASP A 32 2.16 -4.27 -13.76
C ASP A 32 2.23 -5.35 -14.84
N ASN A 33 1.09 -5.87 -15.30
CA ASN A 33 1.02 -6.79 -16.41
C ASN A 33 1.61 -6.19 -17.69
N VAL A 34 2.52 -6.90 -18.32
CA VAL A 34 3.05 -6.59 -19.67
C VAL A 34 2.58 -7.68 -20.61
N PRO A 35 1.52 -7.44 -21.41
CA PRO A 35 0.94 -8.44 -22.29
C PRO A 35 1.99 -9.12 -23.17
N SER A 36 1.90 -10.45 -23.29
CA SER A 36 2.82 -11.32 -24.03
C SER A 36 4.25 -11.40 -23.46
N VAL A 37 4.54 -10.77 -22.32
CA VAL A 37 5.83 -10.84 -21.63
C VAL A 37 5.69 -11.51 -20.27
N TYR A 38 4.93 -10.89 -19.35
CA TYR A 38 4.57 -11.47 -18.05
C TYR A 38 3.24 -10.89 -17.55
N THR A 39 2.52 -11.68 -16.80
CA THR A 39 1.19 -11.33 -16.25
C THR A 39 1.10 -11.78 -14.79
N PRO A 40 1.72 -11.04 -13.85
CA PRO A 40 1.67 -11.37 -12.44
C PRO A 40 0.28 -11.20 -11.82
N ILE A 41 -0.62 -10.40 -12.42
CA ILE A 41 -2.01 -10.25 -12.00
C ILE A 41 -2.93 -10.94 -12.99
N THR A 42 -3.79 -11.83 -12.49
CA THR A 42 -4.72 -12.65 -13.28
C THR A 42 -6.08 -12.77 -12.59
N GLN A 43 -7.11 -13.11 -13.36
CA GLN A 43 -8.42 -13.48 -12.85
C GLN A 43 -8.38 -14.89 -12.22
N SER A 44 -9.06 -15.06 -11.10
CA SER A 44 -9.25 -16.34 -10.42
C SER A 44 -10.73 -16.68 -10.30
N ASN A 45 -11.08 -17.96 -10.50
CA ASN A 45 -12.41 -18.49 -10.19
C ASN A 45 -12.54 -18.96 -8.73
N THR A 46 -11.46 -18.87 -7.95
CA THR A 46 -11.51 -19.06 -6.50
C THR A 46 -11.76 -17.70 -5.88
N SER A 47 -13.00 -17.43 -5.51
CA SER A 47 -13.46 -16.16 -4.94
C SER A 47 -13.93 -16.34 -3.50
N HIS A 48 -13.95 -15.28 -2.71
CA HIS A 48 -14.62 -15.24 -1.42
C HIS A 48 -16.12 -15.09 -1.63
N SER A 49 -16.55 -14.20 -2.51
CA SER A 49 -17.94 -14.06 -2.95
C SER A 49 -18.01 -13.92 -4.48
N GLY A 50 -19.21 -13.94 -5.06
CA GLY A 50 -19.38 -13.81 -6.49
C GLY A 50 -18.75 -14.96 -7.29
N SER A 51 -18.20 -14.63 -8.46
CA SER A 51 -17.63 -15.58 -9.43
C SER A 51 -16.13 -15.50 -9.58
N TYR A 52 -15.56 -14.32 -9.31
CA TYR A 52 -14.17 -14.04 -9.58
C TYR A 52 -13.51 -13.33 -8.39
N ALA A 53 -12.19 -13.41 -8.35
CA ALA A 53 -11.29 -12.65 -7.49
C ALA A 53 -10.06 -12.26 -8.28
N VAL A 54 -9.25 -11.35 -7.77
CA VAL A 54 -7.93 -11.07 -8.33
C VAL A 54 -6.89 -12.01 -7.72
N LYS A 55 -6.05 -12.62 -8.57
CA LYS A 55 -4.86 -13.36 -8.17
C LYS A 55 -3.62 -12.57 -8.53
N GLY A 56 -2.73 -12.36 -7.56
CA GLY A 56 -1.37 -11.91 -7.80
C GLY A 56 -0.37 -13.03 -7.53
N GLU A 57 0.60 -13.22 -8.41
CA GLU A 57 1.65 -14.23 -8.26
C GLU A 57 3.02 -13.67 -8.66
N VAL A 58 4.04 -13.93 -7.86
CA VAL A 58 5.42 -13.61 -8.22
C VAL A 58 5.84 -14.53 -9.36
N VAL A 59 6.03 -13.95 -10.54
CA VAL A 59 6.45 -14.67 -11.75
C VAL A 59 7.93 -14.42 -12.03
N SER A 60 8.56 -15.27 -12.84
CA SER A 60 9.94 -15.07 -13.26
C SER A 60 9.98 -14.51 -14.68
N TYR A 61 10.75 -13.44 -14.90
CA TYR A 61 11.08 -12.95 -16.21
C TYR A 61 12.59 -12.73 -16.33
N ALA A 62 13.24 -13.38 -17.31
CA ALA A 62 14.70 -13.36 -17.49
C ALA A 62 15.49 -13.68 -16.20
N GLN A 63 15.00 -14.63 -15.40
CA GLN A 63 15.53 -15.06 -14.10
C GLN A 63 15.40 -14.00 -12.97
N VAL A 64 14.64 -12.93 -13.20
CA VAL A 64 14.33 -11.92 -12.18
C VAL A 64 12.92 -12.15 -11.68
N PRO A 65 12.67 -12.20 -10.36
CA PRO A 65 11.31 -12.26 -9.81
C PRO A 65 10.59 -10.92 -10.03
N ILE A 66 9.38 -11.00 -10.57
CA ILE A 66 8.48 -9.87 -10.79
C ILE A 66 7.34 -9.98 -9.79
N ALA A 67 7.30 -9.09 -8.82
CA ALA A 67 6.24 -9.04 -7.83
C ALA A 67 4.94 -8.52 -8.44
N PRO A 68 3.78 -9.14 -8.15
CA PRO A 68 2.48 -8.63 -8.57
C PRO A 68 2.18 -7.32 -7.86
N THR A 69 1.79 -6.31 -8.62
CA THR A 69 1.35 -5.02 -8.10
C THR A 69 -0.03 -4.67 -8.66
N LEU A 70 -0.94 -4.29 -7.77
CA LEU A 70 -2.31 -3.90 -8.08
C LEU A 70 -2.61 -2.57 -7.39
N TRP A 71 -3.15 -1.59 -8.14
CA TRP A 71 -3.53 -0.29 -7.58
C TRP A 71 -4.75 0.30 -8.29
N GLY A 72 -5.42 1.28 -7.65
CA GLY A 72 -6.57 1.96 -8.26
C GLY A 72 -6.18 2.62 -9.58
N GLN A 73 -6.95 2.37 -10.65
CA GLN A 73 -6.71 2.96 -11.96
C GLN A 73 -6.88 4.48 -11.89
N ASN A 74 -6.04 5.24 -12.62
CA ASN A 74 -5.94 6.70 -12.60
C ASN A 74 -5.46 7.31 -11.27
N GLY A 75 -4.94 6.50 -10.36
CA GLY A 75 -4.29 6.97 -9.14
C GLY A 75 -5.24 7.17 -7.97
N ASP A 76 -6.45 7.71 -8.17
CA ASP A 76 -7.31 8.12 -7.08
C ASP A 76 -8.75 7.62 -7.23
N ILE A 77 -9.25 6.98 -6.20
CA ILE A 77 -10.67 6.62 -6.05
C ILE A 77 -11.38 7.82 -5.41
N PRO A 78 -12.34 8.48 -6.07
CA PRO A 78 -13.07 9.59 -5.45
C PRO A 78 -13.81 9.14 -4.21
N ILE A 79 -13.65 9.86 -3.10
CA ILE A 79 -14.35 9.63 -1.84
C ILE A 79 -14.96 10.94 -1.35
N SER A 80 -16.03 10.84 -0.56
CA SER A 80 -16.72 11.98 0.03
C SER A 80 -16.82 11.92 1.55
N GLU A 81 -16.27 10.88 2.15
CA GLU A 81 -16.37 10.59 3.57
C GLU A 81 -15.00 10.35 4.18
N ASN A 82 -14.88 10.60 5.47
CA ASN A 82 -13.69 10.28 6.24
C ASN A 82 -13.76 8.83 6.71
N TYR A 83 -13.18 7.93 5.96
CA TYR A 83 -13.11 6.51 6.30
C TYR A 83 -12.04 6.25 7.36
N THR A 84 -12.28 5.28 8.23
CA THR A 84 -11.35 4.92 9.31
C THR A 84 -10.58 3.64 9.05
N ARG A 85 -11.05 2.85 8.10
CA ARG A 85 -10.39 1.59 7.72
C ARG A 85 -10.75 1.13 6.32
N LEU A 86 -9.83 0.37 5.73
CA LEU A 86 -10.09 -0.53 4.61
C LEU A 86 -10.26 -1.94 5.14
N THR A 87 -11.25 -2.67 4.65
CA THR A 87 -11.44 -4.11 4.90
C THR A 87 -11.48 -4.86 3.58
N GLY A 88 -11.32 -6.17 3.63
CA GLY A 88 -11.44 -7.06 2.49
C GLY A 88 -11.11 -8.50 2.90
N TYR A 89 -11.11 -9.38 1.92
CA TYR A 89 -10.77 -10.78 2.12
C TYR A 89 -9.55 -11.15 1.28
N TYR A 90 -8.64 -11.90 1.86
CA TYR A 90 -7.44 -12.36 1.18
C TYR A 90 -7.11 -13.81 1.51
N GLN A 91 -6.37 -14.42 0.61
CA GLN A 91 -5.67 -15.68 0.82
C GLN A 91 -4.23 -15.47 0.36
N MET A 92 -3.26 -15.86 1.17
CA MET A 92 -1.84 -15.71 0.85
C MET A 92 -1.14 -17.06 0.96
N THR A 93 -0.42 -17.42 -0.09
CA THR A 93 0.50 -18.56 -0.12
C THR A 93 1.89 -18.03 -0.39
N ASN A 94 2.79 -18.14 0.57
CA ASN A 94 4.18 -17.77 0.39
C ASN A 94 5.07 -19.00 0.10
N LYS A 95 6.17 -18.77 -0.63
CA LYS A 95 7.22 -19.76 -0.90
C LYS A 95 8.53 -19.42 -0.19
N GLY A 96 8.61 -18.22 0.36
CA GLY A 96 9.74 -17.69 1.12
C GLY A 96 9.25 -16.84 2.28
N GLN A 97 9.95 -15.74 2.55
CA GLN A 97 9.58 -14.77 3.58
C GLN A 97 8.83 -13.59 2.92
N ASP A 98 7.75 -13.89 2.22
CA ASP A 98 6.95 -12.93 1.49
C ASP A 98 5.64 -12.68 2.20
N ALA A 99 5.13 -11.45 2.08
CA ALA A 99 3.84 -11.02 2.59
C ALA A 99 3.09 -10.17 1.54
N LEU A 100 1.77 -10.10 1.66
CA LEU A 100 0.99 -9.12 0.92
C LEU A 100 1.02 -7.79 1.69
N LEU A 101 1.69 -6.81 1.13
CA LEU A 101 1.76 -5.45 1.66
C LEU A 101 0.58 -4.65 1.12
N VAL A 102 -0.22 -4.10 2.03
CA VAL A 102 -1.36 -3.25 1.71
C VAL A 102 -1.08 -1.85 2.19
N THR A 103 -1.17 -0.88 1.29
CA THR A 103 -1.02 0.54 1.61
C THR A 103 -2.24 1.31 1.13
N VAL A 104 -2.77 2.16 1.99
CA VAL A 104 -3.90 3.04 1.71
C VAL A 104 -3.48 4.46 2.01
N TYR A 105 -3.70 5.37 1.07
CA TYR A 105 -3.57 6.80 1.28
C TYR A 105 -4.92 7.47 1.08
N LEU A 106 -5.25 8.44 1.93
CA LEU A 106 -6.31 9.40 1.66
C LEU A 106 -5.68 10.76 1.40
N TYR A 107 -6.20 11.47 0.39
CA TYR A 107 -5.73 12.80 -0.01
C TYR A 107 -6.86 13.80 0.03
N ASP A 108 -6.53 15.07 0.32
CA ASP A 108 -7.44 16.20 0.16
C ASP A 108 -7.55 16.65 -1.32
N ALA A 109 -8.37 17.66 -1.58
CA ALA A 109 -8.58 18.19 -2.93
C ALA A 109 -7.35 18.88 -3.55
N GLN A 110 -6.30 19.13 -2.78
CA GLN A 110 -5.02 19.69 -3.20
C GLN A 110 -3.92 18.63 -3.32
N ASN A 111 -4.27 17.34 -3.23
CA ASN A 111 -3.37 16.19 -3.17
C ASN A 111 -2.43 16.19 -1.94
N GLY A 112 -2.83 16.87 -0.88
CA GLY A 112 -2.17 16.76 0.42
C GLY A 112 -2.61 15.46 1.10
N PRO A 113 -1.68 14.69 1.71
CA PRO A 113 -2.05 13.47 2.42
C PRO A 113 -2.84 13.80 3.69
N VAL A 114 -3.98 13.13 3.88
CA VAL A 114 -4.89 13.29 5.01
C VAL A 114 -4.78 12.12 5.97
N ALA A 115 -4.67 10.90 5.43
CA ALA A 115 -4.51 9.69 6.23
C ALA A 115 -3.71 8.64 5.49
N VAL A 116 -3.10 7.72 6.23
CA VAL A 116 -2.48 6.55 5.66
C VAL A 116 -2.76 5.32 6.52
N GLY A 117 -2.85 4.18 5.86
CA GLY A 117 -2.90 2.86 6.48
C GLY A 117 -1.90 1.93 5.82
N ILE A 118 -1.20 1.14 6.63
CA ILE A 118 -0.25 0.13 6.14
C ILE A 118 -0.52 -1.14 6.92
N ASN A 119 -0.61 -2.27 6.21
CA ASN A 119 -0.66 -3.58 6.84
C ASN A 119 0.16 -4.59 6.04
N GLU A 120 0.74 -5.55 6.76
CA GLU A 120 1.50 -6.67 6.25
C GLU A 120 0.72 -7.95 6.54
N LEU A 121 0.26 -8.60 5.49
CA LEU A 121 -0.61 -9.76 5.56
C LEU A 121 0.18 -11.03 5.23
N GLY A 122 0.40 -11.83 6.24
CA GLY A 122 1.14 -13.10 6.14
C GLY A 122 0.31 -14.22 5.50
N PRO A 123 0.90 -15.44 5.39
CA PRO A 123 0.25 -16.59 4.78
C PRO A 123 -1.01 -17.01 5.54
N THR A 124 -1.96 -17.59 4.80
CA THR A 124 -3.20 -18.14 5.34
C THR A 124 -3.19 -19.67 5.29
N SER A 125 -3.76 -20.34 6.32
CA SER A 125 -3.84 -21.82 6.37
C SER A 125 -5.14 -22.37 5.78
N ASP A 126 -6.26 -21.65 5.95
CA ASP A 126 -7.60 -22.17 5.70
C ASP A 126 -8.45 -21.20 4.87
N GLY A 127 -8.13 -21.07 3.58
CA GLY A 127 -8.92 -20.25 2.67
C GLY A 127 -8.81 -18.75 2.92
N TYR A 128 -9.86 -18.03 2.59
CA TYR A 128 -9.92 -16.59 2.76
C TYR A 128 -9.99 -16.17 4.23
N LYS A 129 -9.24 -15.11 4.55
CA LYS A 129 -9.31 -14.41 5.83
C LYS A 129 -9.70 -12.96 5.59
N MET A 130 -10.52 -12.42 6.48
CA MET A 130 -10.74 -10.99 6.52
C MET A 130 -9.48 -10.27 6.98
N PHE A 131 -9.15 -9.16 6.34
CA PHE A 131 -8.12 -8.24 6.78
C PHE A 131 -8.71 -6.86 7.04
N THR A 132 -7.98 -6.08 7.81
CA THR A 132 -8.31 -4.70 8.13
C THR A 132 -7.04 -3.86 8.03
N VAL A 133 -7.14 -2.68 7.44
CA VAL A 133 -6.09 -1.66 7.44
C VAL A 133 -6.68 -0.42 8.10
N ASP A 134 -6.31 -0.16 9.34
CA ASP A 134 -6.74 1.04 10.06
C ASP A 134 -6.04 2.28 9.49
N LEU A 135 -6.80 3.34 9.26
CA LEU A 135 -6.32 4.59 8.68
C LEU A 135 -5.95 5.57 9.79
N GLN A 136 -4.71 6.00 9.78
CA GLN A 136 -4.17 6.99 10.72
C GLN A 136 -4.23 8.36 10.07
N TYR A 137 -5.00 9.27 10.65
CA TYR A 137 -5.12 10.64 10.17
C TYR A 137 -3.89 11.46 10.59
N ILE A 138 -3.37 12.25 9.64
CA ILE A 138 -2.17 13.06 9.85
C ILE A 138 -2.54 14.26 10.73
N TYR A 139 -1.84 14.39 11.85
CA TYR A 139 -2.05 15.49 12.79
C TYR A 139 -1.78 16.85 12.12
N GLY A 140 -2.71 17.79 12.31
CA GLY A 140 -2.60 19.16 11.75
C GLY A 140 -3.12 19.30 10.32
N ASN A 141 -3.58 18.25 9.68
CA ASN A 141 -4.35 18.33 8.44
C ASN A 141 -5.83 18.03 8.72
N ASP A 142 -6.62 19.09 8.96
CA ASP A 142 -8.07 18.98 9.21
C ASP A 142 -8.89 19.03 7.90
N GLN A 143 -8.24 18.93 6.73
CA GLN A 143 -8.94 18.93 5.44
C GLN A 143 -9.70 17.62 5.24
N PRO A 144 -10.91 17.68 4.65
CA PRO A 144 -11.65 16.46 4.32
C PRO A 144 -10.92 15.67 3.23
N ALA A 145 -10.94 14.36 3.37
CA ALA A 145 -10.45 13.49 2.31
C ALA A 145 -11.36 13.57 1.08
N SER A 146 -10.76 13.64 -0.10
CA SER A 146 -11.45 13.73 -1.41
C SER A 146 -11.12 12.58 -2.33
N SER A 147 -10.00 11.89 -2.10
CA SER A 147 -9.61 10.72 -2.86
C SER A 147 -8.86 9.70 -2.02
N ALA A 148 -8.89 8.44 -2.47
CA ALA A 148 -8.16 7.33 -1.87
C ALA A 148 -7.28 6.63 -2.91
N TYR A 149 -6.06 6.30 -2.54
CA TYR A 149 -5.16 5.46 -3.30
C TYR A 149 -4.93 4.15 -2.56
N LEU A 150 -5.18 3.04 -3.25
CA LEU A 150 -4.98 1.68 -2.73
C LEU A 150 -3.83 1.01 -3.48
N LEU A 151 -2.94 0.37 -2.75
CA LEU A 151 -1.82 -0.38 -3.31
C LEU A 151 -1.72 -1.75 -2.63
N PHE A 152 -1.68 -2.80 -3.43
CA PHE A 152 -1.44 -4.18 -3.02
C PHE A 152 -0.22 -4.71 -3.77
N VAL A 153 0.77 -5.22 -3.05
CA VAL A 153 2.00 -5.76 -3.65
C VAL A 153 2.55 -6.91 -2.80
N ILE A 154 3.06 -7.96 -3.43
CA ILE A 154 3.89 -8.93 -2.70
C ILE A 154 5.25 -8.30 -2.48
N GLY A 155 5.66 -8.24 -1.22
CA GLY A 155 6.96 -7.78 -0.77
C GLY A 155 7.55 -8.74 0.25
N LEU A 156 8.76 -8.45 0.69
CA LEU A 156 9.37 -9.16 1.82
C LEU A 156 8.66 -8.77 3.11
N ASP A 157 8.42 -9.74 3.98
CA ASP A 157 7.91 -9.45 5.31
C ASP A 157 8.96 -8.70 6.16
N SER A 158 8.54 -8.11 7.25
CA SER A 158 9.39 -7.27 8.10
C SER A 158 10.48 -8.06 8.84
N SER A 159 10.42 -9.39 8.80
CA SER A 159 11.40 -10.31 9.40
C SER A 159 12.33 -10.99 8.37
N ALA A 160 12.13 -10.66 7.07
CA ALA A 160 12.83 -11.34 6.00
C ALA A 160 14.35 -11.14 6.05
N THR A 161 15.06 -12.21 5.77
CA THR A 161 16.51 -12.23 5.65
C THR A 161 17.00 -12.39 4.22
N ASN A 162 16.11 -12.72 3.29
CA ASN A 162 16.36 -12.72 1.85
C ASN A 162 16.23 -11.32 1.26
N GLU A 163 16.83 -11.10 0.10
CA GLU A 163 16.88 -9.78 -0.55
C GLU A 163 15.80 -9.60 -1.63
N GLU A 164 15.17 -10.69 -2.06
CA GLU A 164 14.18 -10.70 -3.15
C GLU A 164 12.96 -11.55 -2.81
N VAL A 165 11.82 -11.19 -3.36
CA VAL A 165 10.59 -11.96 -3.28
C VAL A 165 10.72 -13.30 -4.01
N THR A 166 9.98 -14.28 -3.58
CA THR A 166 10.12 -15.67 -4.03
C THR A 166 9.11 -16.01 -5.12
N VAL A 167 9.60 -16.49 -6.27
CA VAL A 167 8.74 -16.94 -7.38
C VAL A 167 7.75 -18.01 -6.93
N GLY A 168 6.47 -17.81 -7.29
CA GLY A 168 5.36 -18.68 -6.91
C GLY A 168 4.67 -18.30 -5.60
N SER A 169 5.17 -17.30 -4.85
CA SER A 169 4.37 -16.67 -3.80
C SER A 169 3.19 -15.95 -4.43
N SER A 170 1.99 -16.09 -3.84
CA SER A 170 0.77 -15.58 -4.46
C SER A 170 -0.28 -15.16 -3.45
N PHE A 171 -1.15 -14.23 -3.85
CA PHE A 171 -2.34 -13.86 -3.11
C PHE A 171 -3.62 -14.02 -3.96
N LEU A 172 -4.73 -14.21 -3.30
CA LEU A 172 -6.08 -13.92 -3.78
C LEU A 172 -6.62 -12.75 -2.97
N LEU A 173 -7.34 -11.83 -3.62
CA LEU A 173 -7.93 -10.65 -2.98
C LEU A 173 -9.34 -10.46 -3.50
N ASP A 174 -10.27 -10.14 -2.57
CA ASP A 174 -11.69 -10.03 -2.87
C ASP A 174 -12.44 -9.13 -1.89
N ASP A 175 -13.62 -8.66 -2.26
CA ASP A 175 -14.60 -7.96 -1.42
C ASP A 175 -14.03 -6.79 -0.62
N LEU A 176 -13.38 -5.86 -1.29
CA LEU A 176 -12.84 -4.66 -0.67
C LEU A 176 -13.94 -3.70 -0.25
N ALA A 177 -13.81 -3.10 0.94
CA ALA A 177 -14.74 -2.09 1.42
C ALA A 177 -14.04 -1.06 2.30
N PHE A 178 -14.49 0.19 2.22
CA PHE A 178 -14.17 1.19 3.20
C PHE A 178 -15.24 1.22 4.31
N ASP A 179 -14.78 1.29 5.55
CA ASP A 179 -15.63 1.45 6.72
C ASP A 179 -15.43 2.82 7.36
N MET A 180 -16.55 3.39 7.84
CA MET A 180 -16.56 4.56 8.71
C MET A 180 -16.57 4.12 10.17
N ALA A 181 -16.02 4.92 11.06
CA ALA A 181 -16.22 4.70 12.49
C ALA A 181 -17.72 4.74 12.79
N SER A 182 -18.23 3.71 13.45
CA SER A 182 -19.56 3.81 14.07
C SER A 182 -19.55 5.00 15.03
N SER A 183 -20.54 5.87 14.93
CA SER A 183 -20.68 7.17 15.61
C SER A 183 -20.76 7.12 17.14
N ILE A 184 -20.01 6.28 17.82
CA ILE A 184 -20.04 6.11 19.29
C ILE A 184 -18.68 6.48 19.94
N ASP A 185 -17.64 6.76 19.17
CA ASP A 185 -16.38 7.19 19.78
C ASP A 185 -15.95 8.57 19.26
N ASN A 186 -16.41 9.62 19.97
CA ASN A 186 -15.94 10.99 19.82
C ASN A 186 -14.54 11.21 20.42
N SER A 187 -13.86 10.18 20.84
CA SER A 187 -12.43 10.25 21.12
C SER A 187 -11.69 10.13 19.80
N LYS A 188 -10.97 11.18 19.39
CA LYS A 188 -9.89 11.05 18.38
C LYS A 188 -9.09 9.81 18.77
N PRO A 189 -8.97 8.82 17.89
CA PRO A 189 -8.20 7.64 18.28
C PRO A 189 -6.79 8.11 18.59
N ASP A 190 -6.41 8.05 19.86
CA ASP A 190 -5.04 8.20 20.34
C ASP A 190 -4.28 6.91 19.97
N HIS A 191 -4.39 6.53 18.68
CA HIS A 191 -3.75 5.36 18.15
C HIS A 191 -2.44 5.78 17.53
N GLN A 192 -1.44 5.89 18.38
CA GLN A 192 -0.06 5.89 17.88
C GLN A 192 0.14 4.59 17.08
N PRO A 193 0.71 4.65 15.86
CA PRO A 193 1.01 3.47 15.10
C PRO A 193 1.83 2.49 15.95
N GLN A 194 1.30 1.28 16.13
CA GLN A 194 1.95 0.24 16.93
C GLN A 194 3.06 -0.49 16.18
N ILE A 195 3.26 -0.14 14.91
CA ILE A 195 4.18 -0.85 14.02
C ILE A 195 5.26 0.08 13.44
N PHE A 196 6.46 -0.47 13.30
CA PHE A 196 7.50 0.11 12.46
C PHE A 196 7.23 -0.31 11.02
N ALA A 197 6.99 0.64 10.13
CA ALA A 197 6.72 0.36 8.72
C ALA A 197 7.34 1.43 7.82
N LEU A 198 7.83 1.01 6.65
CA LEU A 198 8.26 1.86 5.57
C LEU A 198 7.40 1.55 4.35
N ALA A 199 6.59 2.52 3.90
CA ALA A 199 5.74 2.35 2.73
C ALA A 199 6.53 2.43 1.43
N GLN A 200 5.98 1.87 0.36
CA GLN A 200 6.47 2.12 -0.99
C GLN A 200 6.28 3.60 -1.32
N ASN A 201 7.32 4.24 -1.89
CA ASN A 201 7.22 5.63 -2.33
C ASN A 201 6.14 5.79 -3.41
N PHE A 202 5.47 6.91 -3.41
CA PHE A 202 4.46 7.23 -4.42
C PHE A 202 4.60 8.68 -4.93
N PRO A 203 4.51 8.84 -6.28
CA PRO A 203 4.47 7.82 -7.33
C PRO A 203 5.75 6.98 -7.41
N ASN A 204 5.66 5.76 -7.97
CA ASN A 204 6.80 4.92 -8.33
C ASN A 204 6.45 4.09 -9.58
N PRO A 205 7.07 4.29 -10.76
CA PRO A 205 8.15 5.25 -11.01
C PRO A 205 7.75 6.72 -10.81
N PHE A 206 8.73 7.60 -10.54
CA PHE A 206 8.47 9.00 -10.24
C PHE A 206 9.30 9.97 -11.12
N ASN A 207 8.82 11.24 -11.26
CA ASN A 207 9.46 12.29 -12.03
C ASN A 207 9.05 13.69 -11.52
N PRO A 208 9.94 14.54 -11.04
CA PRO A 208 11.19 14.20 -10.32
C PRO A 208 10.95 13.99 -8.82
N THR A 209 9.69 14.12 -8.34
CA THR A 209 9.33 14.07 -6.92
C THR A 209 8.53 12.83 -6.57
N THR A 210 8.72 12.35 -5.34
CA THR A 210 7.94 11.26 -4.77
C THR A 210 7.80 11.44 -3.27
N ASN A 211 6.72 10.92 -2.69
CA ASN A 211 6.50 10.91 -1.26
C ASN A 211 6.87 9.55 -0.68
N ILE A 212 7.54 9.57 0.46
CA ILE A 212 7.90 8.39 1.25
C ILE A 212 7.20 8.52 2.59
N SER A 213 6.31 7.58 2.90
CA SER A 213 5.62 7.51 4.18
C SER A 213 6.20 6.37 5.03
N PHE A 214 6.27 6.59 6.32
CA PHE A 214 6.75 5.59 7.28
C PHE A 214 6.10 5.80 8.64
N SER A 215 6.06 4.74 9.45
CA SER A 215 5.59 4.82 10.82
C SER A 215 6.65 4.30 11.80
N ILE A 216 6.75 4.96 12.95
CA ILE A 216 7.60 4.55 14.05
C ILE A 216 6.75 4.36 15.32
N PRO A 217 6.85 3.20 15.99
CA PRO A 217 6.00 2.90 17.14
C PRO A 217 6.44 3.61 18.44
N VAL A 218 7.68 4.06 18.50
CA VAL A 218 8.27 4.71 19.67
C VAL A 218 9.04 5.94 19.22
N ALA A 219 8.87 7.05 19.95
CA ALA A 219 9.64 8.27 19.70
C ALA A 219 11.15 8.04 19.89
N GLY A 220 11.96 8.63 19.01
CA GLY A 220 13.42 8.52 19.10
C GLY A 220 14.13 8.90 17.82
N ASN A 221 15.43 8.75 17.82
CA ASN A 221 16.28 9.05 16.68
C ASN A 221 15.88 8.18 15.49
N THR A 222 15.59 8.88 14.39
CA THR A 222 15.10 8.27 13.14
C THR A 222 15.90 8.82 11.98
N SER A 223 16.38 7.92 11.11
CA SER A 223 17.03 8.32 9.86
C SER A 223 16.32 7.71 8.66
N LEU A 224 16.14 8.53 7.61
CA LEU A 224 15.67 8.12 6.30
C LEU A 224 16.68 8.57 5.26
N THR A 225 17.34 7.62 4.63
CA THR A 225 18.45 7.87 3.71
C THR A 225 18.20 7.27 2.35
N VAL A 226 18.71 7.93 1.29
CA VAL A 226 18.58 7.48 -0.12
C VAL A 226 19.95 7.08 -0.65
N TYR A 227 20.00 5.97 -1.36
CA TYR A 227 21.20 5.39 -1.98
C TYR A 227 20.98 5.16 -3.47
N ASN A 228 22.04 5.22 -4.26
CA ASN A 228 22.02 4.77 -5.65
C ASN A 228 22.21 3.25 -5.75
N SER A 229 22.18 2.72 -6.99
CA SER A 229 22.35 1.28 -7.27
C SER A 229 23.72 0.71 -6.90
N LEU A 230 24.71 1.57 -6.61
CA LEU A 230 26.04 1.18 -6.15
C LEU A 230 26.16 1.21 -4.61
N GLY A 231 25.05 1.46 -3.91
CA GLY A 231 25.05 1.57 -2.44
C GLY A 231 25.66 2.87 -1.90
N GLN A 232 25.92 3.87 -2.76
CA GLN A 232 26.47 5.15 -2.33
C GLN A 232 25.33 6.04 -1.82
N LEU A 233 25.53 6.68 -0.67
CA LEU A 233 24.58 7.64 -0.10
C LEU A 233 24.39 8.81 -1.07
N VAL A 234 23.14 9.08 -1.43
CA VAL A 234 22.74 10.17 -2.33
C VAL A 234 22.17 11.34 -1.55
N LYS A 235 21.31 11.06 -0.58
CA LYS A 235 20.66 12.10 0.21
C LYS A 235 20.17 11.54 1.55
N THR A 236 20.31 12.34 2.61
CA THR A 236 19.62 12.12 3.88
C THR A 236 18.33 12.96 3.86
N LEU A 237 17.20 12.33 4.06
CA LEU A 237 15.88 12.97 4.07
C LEU A 237 15.43 13.30 5.49
N VAL A 238 15.76 12.43 6.44
CA VAL A 238 15.50 12.59 7.88
C VAL A 238 16.75 12.15 8.65
N ASP A 239 17.12 12.88 9.69
CA ASP A 239 18.14 12.50 10.68
C ASP A 239 17.91 13.32 11.94
N GLU A 240 16.86 12.98 12.69
CA GLU A 240 16.43 13.70 13.87
C GLU A 240 15.57 12.84 14.80
N ASP A 241 15.30 13.34 16.00
CA ASP A 241 14.35 12.69 16.91
C ASP A 241 12.92 12.99 16.47
N LEU A 242 12.19 11.95 16.10
CA LEU A 242 10.78 12.02 15.73
C LEU A 242 9.88 11.47 16.83
N SER A 243 8.66 12.01 16.93
CA SER A 243 7.61 11.44 17.77
C SER A 243 7.15 10.09 17.23
N ALA A 244 6.67 9.21 18.11
CA ALA A 244 5.93 8.04 17.64
C ALA A 244 4.76 8.48 16.76
N GLY A 245 4.54 7.79 15.66
CA GLY A 245 3.51 8.21 14.72
C GLY A 245 3.87 7.89 13.28
N LEU A 246 2.99 8.40 12.42
CA LEU A 246 3.15 8.38 10.99
C LEU A 246 3.87 9.64 10.53
N HIS A 247 4.80 9.46 9.60
CA HIS A 247 5.60 10.52 9.00
C HIS A 247 5.58 10.40 7.49
N GLN A 248 5.69 11.53 6.80
CA GLN A 248 5.84 11.59 5.36
C GLN A 248 6.93 12.61 5.00
N VAL A 249 7.75 12.26 4.02
CA VAL A 249 8.82 13.11 3.50
C VAL A 249 8.78 13.08 1.98
N THR A 250 8.90 14.25 1.36
CA THR A 250 9.04 14.36 -0.09
C THR A 250 10.51 14.26 -0.49
N PHE A 251 10.80 13.34 -1.40
CA PHE A 251 12.09 13.27 -2.07
C PHE A 251 12.01 13.97 -3.42
N ASP A 252 12.73 15.06 -3.56
CA ASP A 252 12.97 15.74 -4.83
C ASP A 252 14.31 15.25 -5.42
N ALA A 253 14.22 14.55 -6.54
CA ALA A 253 15.34 13.99 -7.28
C ALA A 253 15.74 14.86 -8.49
N THR A 254 15.38 16.15 -8.49
CA THR A 254 15.86 17.09 -9.51
C THR A 254 17.40 17.07 -9.53
N GLY A 255 17.98 16.87 -10.71
CA GLY A 255 19.45 16.78 -10.86
C GLY A 255 20.02 15.36 -10.77
N PHE A 256 19.30 14.38 -10.22
CA PHE A 256 19.76 13.00 -10.20
C PHE A 256 19.47 12.29 -11.54
N PRO A 257 20.29 11.34 -12.01
CA PRO A 257 20.04 10.57 -13.22
C PRO A 257 18.85 9.63 -13.07
N SER A 258 18.15 9.33 -14.19
CA SER A 258 17.15 8.25 -14.21
C SER A 258 17.80 6.93 -13.82
N GLY A 259 17.10 6.11 -13.06
CA GLY A 259 17.61 4.84 -12.58
C GLY A 259 16.95 4.33 -11.32
N ILE A 260 17.50 3.24 -10.79
CA ILE A 260 17.07 2.62 -9.55
C ILE A 260 17.79 3.27 -8.38
N TYR A 261 17.02 3.59 -7.35
CA TYR A 261 17.45 4.07 -6.05
C TYR A 261 16.86 3.21 -4.95
N PHE A 262 17.51 3.23 -3.80
CA PHE A 262 17.02 2.58 -2.59
C PHE A 262 16.87 3.63 -1.50
N TYR A 263 15.87 3.47 -0.65
CA TYR A 263 15.76 4.30 0.54
C TYR A 263 15.62 3.41 1.77
N ARG A 264 16.27 3.83 2.86
CA ARG A 264 16.40 3.07 4.09
C ARG A 264 15.91 3.92 5.26
N LEU A 265 14.97 3.36 6.00
CA LEU A 265 14.50 3.88 7.27
C LEU A 265 15.19 3.11 8.42
N GLU A 266 15.69 3.84 9.39
CA GLU A 266 16.20 3.29 10.64
C GLU A 266 15.58 4.04 11.82
N ALA A 267 15.05 3.30 12.82
CA ALA A 267 14.53 3.86 14.06
C ALA A 267 14.77 2.85 15.20
N GLY A 268 15.58 3.23 16.18
CA GLY A 268 16.04 2.35 17.24
C GLY A 268 16.82 1.15 16.69
N THR A 269 16.33 -0.06 16.95
CA THR A 269 16.95 -1.31 16.45
C THR A 269 16.35 -1.81 15.16
N LYS A 270 15.30 -1.12 14.62
CA LYS A 270 14.59 -1.54 13.43
C LYS A 270 15.13 -0.83 12.20
N SER A 271 15.16 -1.55 11.08
CA SER A 271 15.56 -1.03 9.77
C SER A 271 14.69 -1.64 8.68
N SER A 272 14.38 -0.87 7.66
CA SER A 272 13.67 -1.32 6.46
C SER A 272 14.21 -0.61 5.23
N VAL A 273 14.27 -1.32 4.10
CA VAL A 273 14.75 -0.80 2.81
C VAL A 273 13.70 -1.03 1.75
N LYS A 274 13.53 -0.04 0.88
CA LYS A 274 12.65 -0.11 -0.29
C LYS A 274 13.37 0.40 -1.54
N ARG A 275 12.90 -0.06 -2.70
CA ARG A 275 13.41 0.35 -4.02
C ARG A 275 12.47 1.38 -4.65
N MET A 276 13.02 2.34 -5.36
CA MET A 276 12.27 3.31 -6.16
C MET A 276 12.92 3.53 -7.53
N SER A 277 12.12 3.92 -8.52
CA SER A 277 12.55 4.13 -9.91
C SER A 277 12.31 5.57 -10.32
N LEU A 278 13.38 6.30 -10.64
CA LEU A 278 13.33 7.64 -11.20
C LEU A 278 13.32 7.56 -12.72
N ILE A 279 12.35 8.19 -13.35
CA ILE A 279 12.25 8.37 -14.80
C ILE A 279 12.20 9.86 -15.12
N LYS A 280 12.83 10.26 -16.22
CA LYS A 280 12.82 11.63 -16.75
C LYS A 280 12.30 11.61 -18.16
#